data_752b7fd18bb63d1fe611d62c09cf6f10
#
_entry.id   752b7fd18bb63d1fe611d62c09cf6f10
#
_cell.length_a   1.000
_cell.length_b   1.000
_cell.length_c   1.000
_cell.angle_alpha   90.00
_cell.angle_beta   90.00
_cell.angle_gamma   90.00
#
_symmetry.space_group_name_H-M   'P 1'
#
loop_
_entity.id
_entity.type
_entity.pdbx_description
1 polymer ?
#
loop_
_entity_poly.entity_id
_entity_poly.type
_entity_poly.pdbx_seq_one_letter_code
_entity_poly.pdbx_strand_id
1 'polypeptide(L)'
;MSENITFADLGLSEPMLKALEKKGYGYPTTIQAEAIPHFMQWKDVIAKAPTGTGKTFAFGIPMIEHIKADLPEVQGLILAPTRELAIQIGDELRGLLTYYQGIRVAVLYGGAGIGGQIQQLEKKPQIVVATPGRLMDHYNRKTIRLDKIQTVVLDEADRMLDMGFFKDVTRIIEKVKNRKNLGLFSATISQEVMTVSWMYQRDEVEITVEPKQQDKPDIDQFSLSVTPLEKAETTLRLIKSQGFERVMIFCNTKHMCQRLSDDLRRAGLDCDCIHGDIKQSQREKTMQRYRQGKLAILVATDVASRGIDVDDVDCVINYDVPEENEYYVHRIGRTGRAKRKGSAYSIVGNFPEKAKLDEIAKFSGYTIKPMKLGADGSLTEEETAPVAPVKPRRRFR
;
A
#
# COMPACT_ATOMS: atom_id res chain seq x y z
N MET A 1 17.16 20.84 7.63
CA MET A 1 17.31 21.23 9.05
C MET A 1 16.17 20.57 9.83
N SER A 2 16.28 19.30 10.18
CA SER A 2 15.33 18.56 11.01
C SER A 2 16.08 17.57 11.91
N GLU A 3 17.23 18.00 12.43
CA GLU A 3 17.98 17.22 13.39
C GLU A 3 17.43 17.56 14.77
N ASN A 4 16.86 16.54 15.44
CA ASN A 4 16.47 16.50 16.84
C ASN A 4 15.08 16.99 17.29
N ILE A 5 14.07 17.08 16.42
CA ILE A 5 12.69 17.27 16.92
C ILE A 5 12.21 15.96 17.55
N THR A 6 11.76 16.01 18.81
CA THR A 6 11.13 14.89 19.49
C THR A 6 9.60 14.98 19.38
N PHE A 7 8.88 13.89 19.72
CA PHE A 7 7.41 13.95 19.81
C PHE A 7 6.92 14.92 20.89
N ALA A 8 7.69 15.15 21.95
CA ALA A 8 7.36 16.14 22.98
C ALA A 8 7.35 17.59 22.44
N ASP A 9 8.22 17.89 21.48
CA ASP A 9 8.28 19.20 20.84
C ASP A 9 7.06 19.50 19.95
N LEU A 10 6.28 18.48 19.59
CA LEU A 10 5.06 18.63 18.78
C LEU A 10 3.82 19.00 19.61
N GLY A 11 3.96 19.20 20.92
CA GLY A 11 2.88 19.62 21.82
C GLY A 11 1.81 18.55 22.06
N LEU A 12 2.20 17.27 22.01
CA LEU A 12 1.31 16.12 22.24
C LEU A 12 1.01 15.92 23.73
N SER A 13 -0.15 15.32 24.02
CA SER A 13 -0.56 15.01 25.37
C SER A 13 0.31 13.93 26.01
N GLU A 14 0.38 13.93 27.35
CA GLU A 14 1.14 12.93 28.11
C GLU A 14 0.71 11.47 27.81
N PRO A 15 -0.60 11.14 27.67
CA PRO A 15 -1.02 9.80 27.27
C PRO A 15 -0.49 9.37 25.90
N MET A 16 -0.42 10.31 24.94
CA MET A 16 0.13 10.05 23.60
C MET A 16 1.63 9.78 23.67
N LEU A 17 2.38 10.62 24.37
CA LEU A 17 3.82 10.44 24.54
C LEU A 17 4.15 9.09 25.19
N LYS A 18 3.43 8.69 26.22
CA LYS A 18 3.58 7.35 26.83
C LYS A 18 3.25 6.21 25.86
N ALA A 19 2.24 6.39 25.01
CA ALA A 19 1.88 5.37 24.01
C ALA A 19 2.99 5.20 22.95
N LEU A 20 3.58 6.29 22.51
CA LEU A 20 4.69 6.29 21.54
C LEU A 20 5.96 5.66 22.15
N GLU A 21 6.31 6.05 23.36
CA GLU A 21 7.45 5.49 24.10
C GLU A 21 7.31 3.97 24.28
N LYS A 22 6.12 3.50 24.72
CA LYS A 22 5.83 2.06 24.86
C LYS A 22 6.00 1.29 23.55
N LYS A 23 5.72 1.93 22.41
CA LYS A 23 5.91 1.36 21.09
C LYS A 23 7.35 1.47 20.56
N GLY A 24 8.26 2.11 21.30
CA GLY A 24 9.66 2.30 20.92
C GLY A 24 9.91 3.45 19.93
N TYR A 25 8.96 4.37 19.76
CA TYR A 25 9.10 5.53 18.90
C TYR A 25 9.60 6.74 19.69
N GLY A 26 10.89 7.06 19.54
CA GLY A 26 11.51 8.22 20.20
C GLY A 26 11.41 9.51 19.41
N TYR A 27 11.49 9.42 18.10
CA TYR A 27 11.54 10.57 17.20
C TYR A 27 10.49 10.45 16.09
N PRO A 28 9.86 11.56 15.68
CA PRO A 28 8.97 11.57 14.54
C PRO A 28 9.73 11.37 13.23
N THR A 29 9.13 10.68 12.29
CA THR A 29 9.60 10.65 10.91
C THR A 29 9.37 12.01 10.24
N THR A 30 9.99 12.26 9.08
CA THR A 30 9.83 13.54 8.36
C THR A 30 8.38 13.90 8.12
N ILE A 31 7.57 12.93 7.61
CA ILE A 31 6.14 13.18 7.37
C ILE A 31 5.36 13.47 8.64
N GLN A 32 5.73 12.84 9.76
CA GLN A 32 5.08 13.09 11.06
C GLN A 32 5.45 14.46 11.60
N ALA A 33 6.73 14.84 11.56
CA ALA A 33 7.20 16.15 12.03
C ALA A 33 6.55 17.30 11.26
N GLU A 34 6.31 17.12 9.95
CA GLU A 34 5.70 18.13 9.10
C GLU A 34 4.17 18.13 9.18
N ALA A 35 3.50 16.98 9.17
CA ALA A 35 2.04 16.93 9.08
C ALA A 35 1.34 17.15 10.42
N ILE A 36 1.87 16.61 11.53
CA ILE A 36 1.22 16.67 12.85
C ILE A 36 0.90 18.12 13.26
N PRO A 37 1.84 19.10 13.19
CA PRO A 37 1.54 20.46 13.61
C PRO A 37 0.41 21.13 12.83
N HIS A 38 0.33 20.86 11.52
CA HIS A 38 -0.72 21.41 10.67
C HIS A 38 -2.09 20.79 10.97
N PHE A 39 -2.13 19.47 11.14
CA PHE A 39 -3.36 18.77 11.52
C PHE A 39 -3.86 19.18 12.91
N MET A 40 -2.96 19.42 13.88
CA MET A 40 -3.30 19.94 15.20
C MET A 40 -3.96 21.31 15.12
N GLN A 41 -3.64 22.12 14.10
CA GLN A 41 -4.25 23.43 13.82
C GLN A 41 -5.49 23.35 12.95
N TRP A 42 -6.04 22.16 12.70
CA TRP A 42 -7.20 21.93 11.84
C TRP A 42 -7.00 22.32 10.36
N LYS A 43 -5.77 22.39 9.88
CA LYS A 43 -5.49 22.65 8.46
C LYS A 43 -5.75 21.44 7.60
N ASP A 44 -6.19 21.68 6.37
CA ASP A 44 -6.22 20.64 5.35
C ASP A 44 -4.79 20.33 4.90
N VAL A 45 -4.50 19.05 4.66
CA VAL A 45 -3.14 18.59 4.28
C VAL A 45 -3.24 17.67 3.07
N ILE A 46 -2.40 17.91 2.08
CA ILE A 46 -2.12 16.96 1.01
C ILE A 46 -0.67 16.48 1.17
N ALA A 47 -0.48 15.20 1.43
CA ALA A 47 0.81 14.63 1.77
C ALA A 47 1.22 13.55 0.78
N LYS A 48 2.27 13.84 0.00
CA LYS A 48 2.96 12.86 -0.84
C LYS A 48 4.10 12.23 -0.06
N ALA A 49 3.97 10.96 0.26
CA ALA A 49 5.01 10.21 0.96
C ALA A 49 4.96 8.71 0.62
N PRO A 50 6.10 8.04 0.45
CA PRO A 50 6.17 6.61 0.20
C PRO A 50 5.47 5.78 1.27
N THR A 51 5.12 4.54 0.95
CA THR A 51 4.62 3.57 1.94
C THR A 51 5.71 3.27 2.97
N GLY A 52 5.32 3.08 4.24
CA GLY A 52 6.27 2.79 5.33
C GLY A 52 6.94 4.01 5.96
N THR A 53 6.61 5.24 5.54
CA THR A 53 7.17 6.48 6.11
C THR A 53 6.50 6.94 7.41
N GLY A 54 5.47 6.21 7.89
CA GLY A 54 4.76 6.55 9.12
C GLY A 54 3.55 7.46 8.93
N LYS A 55 2.95 7.49 7.72
CA LYS A 55 1.74 8.29 7.42
C LYS A 55 0.60 8.06 8.41
N THR A 56 0.36 6.81 8.83
CA THR A 56 -0.72 6.49 9.77
C THR A 56 -0.63 7.30 11.06
N PHE A 57 0.57 7.47 11.60
CA PHE A 57 0.76 8.28 12.81
C PHE A 57 0.71 9.78 12.50
N ALA A 58 1.11 10.20 11.30
CA ALA A 58 1.05 11.61 10.91
C ALA A 58 -0.38 12.17 10.94
N PHE A 59 -1.39 11.36 10.61
CA PHE A 59 -2.81 11.77 10.72
C PHE A 59 -3.51 11.20 11.96
N GLY A 60 -3.12 10.01 12.43
CA GLY A 60 -3.77 9.34 13.56
C GLY A 60 -3.53 10.01 14.89
N ILE A 61 -2.31 10.48 15.16
CA ILE A 61 -1.96 11.20 16.38
C ILE A 61 -2.82 12.47 16.53
N PRO A 62 -2.79 13.44 15.60
CA PRO A 62 -3.59 14.65 15.75
C PRO A 62 -5.10 14.38 15.74
N MET A 63 -5.57 13.36 15.02
CA MET A 63 -6.98 12.96 15.10
C MET A 63 -7.34 12.53 16.52
N ILE A 64 -6.53 11.69 17.17
CA ILE A 64 -6.78 11.23 18.55
C ILE A 64 -6.74 12.41 19.54
N GLU A 65 -5.78 13.33 19.39
CA GLU A 65 -5.67 14.53 20.24
C GLU A 65 -6.90 15.43 20.17
N HIS A 66 -7.61 15.43 19.05
CA HIS A 66 -8.84 16.21 18.86
C HIS A 66 -10.11 15.52 19.39
N ILE A 67 -10.06 14.22 19.70
CA ILE A 67 -11.25 13.48 20.14
C ILE A 67 -11.68 13.90 21.54
N LYS A 68 -12.97 14.19 21.67
CA LYS A 68 -13.64 14.38 22.96
C LYS A 68 -14.24 13.04 23.39
N ALA A 69 -13.64 12.42 24.40
CA ALA A 69 -13.99 11.07 24.84
C ALA A 69 -15.40 10.99 25.47
N ASP A 70 -15.90 12.08 26.02
CA ASP A 70 -17.23 12.23 26.61
C ASP A 70 -18.38 12.29 25.58
N LEU A 71 -18.05 12.56 24.32
CA LEU A 71 -19.05 12.59 23.24
C LEU A 71 -19.16 11.21 22.57
N PRO A 72 -20.34 10.56 22.66
CA PRO A 72 -20.56 9.21 22.15
C PRO A 72 -20.87 9.19 20.64
N GLU A 73 -20.15 9.94 19.86
CA GLU A 73 -20.37 10.19 18.43
C GLU A 73 -19.09 10.00 17.63
N VAL A 74 -19.21 9.63 16.36
CA VAL A 74 -18.05 9.53 15.45
C VAL A 74 -17.56 10.93 15.14
N GLN A 75 -16.30 11.22 15.49
CA GLN A 75 -15.64 12.51 15.32
C GLN A 75 -14.50 12.47 14.31
N GLY A 76 -13.88 11.30 14.13
CA GLY A 76 -12.82 11.05 13.15
C GLY A 76 -13.21 9.94 12.16
N LEU A 77 -12.95 10.18 10.87
CA LEU A 77 -13.18 9.23 9.79
C LEU A 77 -11.91 9.05 8.97
N ILE A 78 -11.50 7.80 8.79
CA ILE A 78 -10.41 7.44 7.89
C ILE A 78 -10.96 6.52 6.82
N LEU A 79 -10.75 6.87 5.55
CA LEU A 79 -11.04 6.02 4.41
C LEU A 79 -9.78 5.33 3.92
N ALA A 80 -9.88 4.03 3.69
CA ALA A 80 -8.82 3.20 3.15
C ALA A 80 -9.32 2.39 1.95
N PRO A 81 -8.50 2.18 0.89
CA PRO A 81 -8.93 1.47 -0.32
C PRO A 81 -9.26 0.00 -0.08
N THR A 82 -8.61 -0.63 0.89
CA THR A 82 -8.71 -2.07 1.14
C THR A 82 -9.06 -2.37 2.59
N ARG A 83 -9.57 -3.56 2.82
CA ARG A 83 -9.91 -4.07 4.16
C ARG A 83 -8.68 -4.24 5.02
N GLU A 84 -7.66 -4.80 4.42
CA GLU A 84 -6.40 -5.10 5.08
C GLU A 84 -5.79 -3.82 5.64
N LEU A 85 -5.74 -2.75 4.84
CA LEU A 85 -5.27 -1.45 5.28
C LEU A 85 -6.20 -0.84 6.35
N ALA A 86 -7.52 -0.95 6.18
CA ALA A 86 -8.46 -0.47 7.19
C ALA A 86 -8.28 -1.17 8.55
N ILE A 87 -8.03 -2.49 8.55
CA ILE A 87 -7.76 -3.27 9.76
C ILE A 87 -6.43 -2.82 10.37
N GLN A 88 -5.37 -2.70 9.56
CA GLN A 88 -4.05 -2.26 10.01
C GLN A 88 -4.11 -0.88 10.67
N ILE A 89 -4.71 0.11 10.00
CA ILE A 89 -4.90 1.45 10.57
C ILE A 89 -5.67 1.37 11.88
N GLY A 90 -6.75 0.58 11.93
CA GLY A 90 -7.52 0.38 13.16
C GLY A 90 -6.70 -0.17 14.32
N ASP A 91 -5.80 -1.12 14.06
CA ASP A 91 -4.94 -1.74 15.07
C ASP A 91 -3.83 -0.77 15.52
N GLU A 92 -3.25 -0.01 14.61
CA GLU A 92 -2.28 1.04 14.93
C GLU A 92 -2.88 2.12 15.83
N LEU A 93 -4.09 2.60 15.51
CA LEU A 93 -4.81 3.58 16.33
C LEU A 93 -5.16 3.03 17.72
N ARG A 94 -5.62 1.78 17.82
CA ARG A 94 -5.87 1.13 19.12
C ARG A 94 -4.61 1.04 19.96
N GLY A 95 -3.48 0.81 19.31
CA GLY A 95 -2.16 0.84 19.98
C GLY A 95 -1.79 2.21 20.53
N LEU A 96 -2.13 3.31 19.83
CA LEU A 96 -1.93 4.68 20.33
C LEU A 96 -2.89 5.03 21.49
N LEU A 97 -4.04 4.39 21.54
CA LEU A 97 -5.05 4.63 22.57
C LEU A 97 -4.79 3.89 23.90
N THR A 98 -3.64 3.22 24.06
CA THR A 98 -3.33 2.39 25.24
C THR A 98 -3.51 3.13 26.56
N TYR A 99 -3.23 4.43 26.61
CA TYR A 99 -3.33 5.25 27.82
C TYR A 99 -4.50 6.23 27.80
N TYR A 100 -5.41 6.12 26.82
CA TYR A 100 -6.64 6.89 26.74
C TYR A 100 -7.82 6.09 27.25
N GLN A 101 -8.75 6.77 27.92
CA GLN A 101 -10.00 6.17 28.36
C GLN A 101 -11.18 6.69 27.53
N GLY A 102 -12.16 5.85 27.27
CA GLY A 102 -13.41 6.23 26.63
C GLY A 102 -13.36 6.36 25.11
N ILE A 103 -12.19 6.36 24.46
CA ILE A 103 -12.06 6.44 23.02
C ILE A 103 -12.05 5.05 22.40
N ARG A 104 -12.88 4.83 21.38
CA ARG A 104 -13.02 3.54 20.67
C ARG A 104 -12.86 3.73 19.17
N VAL A 105 -12.30 2.69 18.52
CA VAL A 105 -12.13 2.62 17.07
C VAL A 105 -12.97 1.47 16.52
N ALA A 106 -13.85 1.76 15.58
CA ALA A 106 -14.54 0.75 14.78
C ALA A 106 -13.93 0.66 13.38
N VAL A 107 -13.90 -0.57 12.83
CA VAL A 107 -13.37 -0.82 11.49
C VAL A 107 -14.47 -1.43 10.62
N LEU A 108 -14.81 -0.76 9.51
CA LEU A 108 -15.93 -1.10 8.63
C LEU A 108 -15.41 -1.46 7.23
N TYR A 109 -15.54 -2.71 6.82
CA TYR A 109 -15.07 -3.16 5.52
C TYR A 109 -15.99 -4.20 4.88
N GLY A 110 -15.95 -4.27 3.57
CA GLY A 110 -16.77 -5.20 2.79
C GLY A 110 -16.34 -6.67 2.94
N GLY A 111 -17.23 -7.64 2.68
CA GLY A 111 -17.00 -9.08 2.68
C GLY A 111 -16.95 -9.75 4.04
N ALA A 112 -17.03 -9.01 5.14
CA ALA A 112 -17.36 -9.53 6.46
C ALA A 112 -18.84 -9.34 6.75
N GLY A 113 -19.39 -10.14 7.67
CA GLY A 113 -20.78 -10.01 8.12
C GLY A 113 -21.06 -8.62 8.70
N ILE A 114 -22.13 -7.98 8.26
CA ILE A 114 -22.47 -6.62 8.68
C ILE A 114 -22.87 -6.55 10.15
N GLY A 115 -23.47 -7.62 10.69
CA GLY A 115 -23.95 -7.67 12.09
C GLY A 115 -22.86 -7.38 13.11
N GLY A 116 -21.68 -7.97 12.98
CA GLY A 116 -20.56 -7.70 13.89
C GLY A 116 -20.07 -6.25 13.82
N GLN A 117 -20.18 -5.60 12.65
CA GLN A 117 -19.83 -4.19 12.51
C GLN A 117 -20.90 -3.26 13.11
N ILE A 118 -22.19 -3.64 13.02
CA ILE A 118 -23.26 -2.92 13.71
C ILE A 118 -23.01 -2.96 15.23
N GLN A 119 -22.67 -4.12 15.80
CA GLN A 119 -22.31 -4.23 17.22
C GLN A 119 -21.11 -3.37 17.62
N GLN A 120 -20.14 -3.18 16.71
CA GLN A 120 -19.05 -2.24 16.97
C GLN A 120 -19.55 -0.79 17.01
N LEU A 121 -20.45 -0.41 16.12
CA LEU A 121 -21.03 0.94 16.06
C LEU A 121 -21.96 1.23 17.24
N GLU A 122 -22.68 0.22 17.78
CA GLU A 122 -23.51 0.33 18.98
C GLU A 122 -22.69 0.70 20.22
N LYS A 123 -21.39 0.35 20.23
CA LYS A 123 -20.45 0.77 21.31
C LYS A 123 -20.06 2.25 21.22
N LYS A 124 -20.64 3.00 20.27
CA LYS A 124 -20.44 4.44 20.08
C LYS A 124 -18.96 4.81 19.94
N PRO A 125 -18.28 4.32 18.89
CA PRO A 125 -16.89 4.66 18.63
C PRO A 125 -16.75 6.12 18.23
N GLN A 126 -15.65 6.77 18.62
CA GLN A 126 -15.32 8.14 18.24
C GLN A 126 -14.54 8.19 16.93
N ILE A 127 -13.86 7.11 16.57
CA ILE A 127 -13.09 7.00 15.32
C ILE A 127 -13.62 5.82 14.52
N VAL A 128 -13.82 6.04 13.23
CA VAL A 128 -14.18 5.00 12.27
C VAL A 128 -13.14 4.94 11.17
N VAL A 129 -12.62 3.76 10.92
CA VAL A 129 -11.79 3.43 9.76
C VAL A 129 -12.63 2.59 8.81
N ALA A 130 -12.76 2.98 7.55
CA ALA A 130 -13.68 2.30 6.64
C ALA A 130 -13.17 2.19 5.20
N THR A 131 -13.64 1.13 4.50
CA THR A 131 -13.64 1.16 3.04
C THR A 131 -14.87 1.93 2.53
N PRO A 132 -14.75 2.73 1.43
CA PRO A 132 -15.80 3.65 1.00
C PRO A 132 -17.16 2.98 0.82
N GLY A 133 -17.24 1.90 0.05
CA GLY A 133 -18.51 1.22 -0.22
C GLY A 133 -19.19 0.65 1.04
N ARG A 134 -18.43 0.13 2.02
CA ARG A 134 -19.02 -0.38 3.27
C ARG A 134 -19.48 0.75 4.18
N LEU A 135 -18.79 1.88 4.21
CA LEU A 135 -19.26 3.05 4.94
C LEU A 135 -20.60 3.54 4.38
N MET A 136 -20.72 3.59 3.04
CA MET A 136 -21.98 3.98 2.39
C MET A 136 -23.12 2.99 2.65
N ASP A 137 -22.83 1.68 2.73
CA ASP A 137 -23.83 0.66 3.13
C ASP A 137 -24.34 0.93 4.56
N HIS A 138 -23.46 1.16 5.53
CA HIS A 138 -23.83 1.53 6.89
C HIS A 138 -24.61 2.86 6.96
N TYR A 139 -24.17 3.87 6.19
CA TYR A 139 -24.89 5.15 6.12
C TYR A 139 -26.30 4.99 5.58
N ASN A 140 -26.49 4.25 4.49
CA ASN A 140 -27.80 3.99 3.88
C ASN A 140 -28.71 3.18 4.82
N ARG A 141 -28.15 2.28 5.63
CA ARG A 141 -28.86 1.54 6.68
C ARG A 141 -29.13 2.35 7.94
N LYS A 142 -28.64 3.59 8.01
CA LYS A 142 -28.76 4.48 9.19
C LYS A 142 -28.12 3.91 10.46
N THR A 143 -27.13 3.01 10.32
CA THR A 143 -26.36 2.44 11.44
C THR A 143 -25.19 3.33 11.84
N ILE A 144 -24.85 4.33 11.04
CA ILE A 144 -23.84 5.37 11.33
C ILE A 144 -24.38 6.74 10.93
N ARG A 145 -23.96 7.77 11.67
CA ARG A 145 -24.15 9.18 11.35
C ARG A 145 -22.81 9.83 11.05
N LEU A 146 -22.77 10.73 10.06
CA LEU A 146 -21.56 11.42 9.61
C LEU A 146 -21.55 12.91 9.98
N ASP A 147 -22.62 13.41 10.58
CA ASP A 147 -22.84 14.83 10.85
C ASP A 147 -21.96 15.41 11.98
N LYS A 148 -21.34 14.57 12.79
CA LYS A 148 -20.45 14.99 13.89
C LYS A 148 -18.96 14.79 13.61
N ILE A 149 -18.63 14.25 12.46
CA ILE A 149 -17.25 14.04 12.04
C ILE A 149 -16.60 15.41 11.79
N GLN A 150 -15.44 15.62 12.39
CA GLN A 150 -14.64 16.84 12.28
C GLN A 150 -13.39 16.66 11.42
N THR A 151 -12.77 15.49 11.48
CA THR A 151 -11.60 15.15 10.68
C THR A 151 -11.92 14.01 9.71
N VAL A 152 -11.61 14.22 8.44
CA VAL A 152 -11.65 13.17 7.41
C VAL A 152 -10.24 12.96 6.85
N VAL A 153 -9.84 11.71 6.72
CA VAL A 153 -8.56 11.32 6.10
C VAL A 153 -8.82 10.31 5.00
N LEU A 154 -8.18 10.49 3.86
CA LEU A 154 -8.04 9.50 2.81
C LEU A 154 -6.61 8.98 2.85
N ASP A 155 -6.41 7.72 3.23
CA ASP A 155 -5.10 7.07 3.16
C ASP A 155 -5.00 6.22 1.90
N GLU A 156 -3.84 6.23 1.26
CA GLU A 156 -3.61 5.71 -0.10
C GLU A 156 -4.68 6.28 -1.07
N ALA A 157 -4.83 7.61 -1.08
CA ALA A 157 -5.87 8.29 -1.83
C ALA A 157 -5.80 8.00 -3.34
N ASP A 158 -4.60 8.03 -3.94
CA ASP A 158 -4.35 7.63 -5.33
C ASP A 158 -4.94 6.27 -5.64
N ARG A 159 -4.58 5.29 -4.84
CA ARG A 159 -5.03 3.92 -4.99
C ARG A 159 -6.54 3.76 -4.81
N MET A 160 -7.14 4.51 -3.90
CA MET A 160 -8.59 4.49 -3.67
C MET A 160 -9.35 5.01 -4.89
N LEU A 161 -8.84 6.07 -5.52
CA LEU A 161 -9.45 6.69 -6.68
C LEU A 161 -9.25 5.82 -7.93
N ASP A 162 -8.07 5.24 -8.15
CA ASP A 162 -7.77 4.27 -9.21
C ASP A 162 -8.67 3.03 -9.17
N MET A 163 -9.09 2.60 -7.97
CA MET A 163 -10.06 1.50 -7.80
C MET A 163 -11.50 1.90 -8.14
N GLY A 164 -11.73 3.13 -8.58
CA GLY A 164 -13.04 3.64 -8.99
C GLY A 164 -13.91 4.15 -7.84
N PHE A 165 -13.36 4.33 -6.64
CA PHE A 165 -14.12 4.86 -5.49
C PHE A 165 -14.33 6.37 -5.51
N PHE A 166 -13.97 7.07 -6.60
CA PHE A 166 -14.11 8.52 -6.70
C PHE A 166 -15.53 9.00 -6.29
N LYS A 167 -16.56 8.38 -6.87
CA LYS A 167 -17.98 8.74 -6.57
C LYS A 167 -18.37 8.47 -5.11
N ASP A 168 -17.89 7.39 -4.52
CA ASP A 168 -18.21 7.08 -3.12
C ASP A 168 -17.47 8.02 -2.18
N VAL A 169 -16.21 8.31 -2.43
CA VAL A 169 -15.38 9.23 -1.65
C VAL A 169 -15.98 10.64 -1.65
N THR A 170 -16.27 11.19 -2.83
CA THR A 170 -16.87 12.54 -2.93
C THR A 170 -18.21 12.61 -2.23
N ARG A 171 -19.09 11.60 -2.44
CA ARG A 171 -20.37 11.51 -1.75
C ARG A 171 -20.23 11.43 -0.22
N ILE A 172 -19.22 10.73 0.30
CA ILE A 172 -18.94 10.66 1.73
C ILE A 172 -18.51 12.04 2.25
N ILE A 173 -17.55 12.69 1.59
CA ILE A 173 -17.06 14.00 2.00
C ILE A 173 -18.20 15.04 2.05
N GLU A 174 -19.10 15.04 1.06
CA GLU A 174 -20.28 15.92 1.00
C GLU A 174 -21.27 15.69 2.16
N LYS A 175 -21.32 14.49 2.73
CA LYS A 175 -22.18 14.17 3.87
C LYS A 175 -21.58 14.58 5.21
N VAL A 176 -20.28 14.82 5.28
CA VAL A 176 -19.58 15.30 6.47
C VAL A 176 -19.66 16.82 6.55
N LYS A 177 -20.80 17.35 6.98
CA LYS A 177 -21.08 18.78 6.95
C LYS A 177 -20.28 19.63 7.95
N ASN A 178 -19.86 19.02 9.07
CA ASN A 178 -19.16 19.71 10.16
C ASN A 178 -17.65 19.46 10.12
N ARG A 179 -17.13 19.07 8.96
CA ARG A 179 -15.70 18.82 8.77
C ARG A 179 -14.90 20.11 9.00
N LYS A 180 -13.88 20.01 9.83
CA LYS A 180 -12.90 21.05 10.10
C LYS A 180 -11.68 20.93 9.20
N ASN A 181 -11.18 19.68 8.99
CA ASN A 181 -10.06 19.43 8.10
C ASN A 181 -10.22 18.11 7.29
N LEU A 182 -9.50 18.08 6.18
CA LEU A 182 -9.38 16.94 5.26
C LEU A 182 -7.90 16.65 5.00
N GLY A 183 -7.49 15.41 5.24
CA GLY A 183 -6.15 14.93 4.89
C GLY A 183 -6.20 14.00 3.70
N LEU A 184 -5.38 14.28 2.69
CA LEU A 184 -5.11 13.40 1.56
C LEU A 184 -3.69 12.87 1.71
N PHE A 185 -3.54 11.59 2.03
CA PHE A 185 -2.25 10.92 2.16
C PHE A 185 -2.08 9.92 1.03
N SER A 186 -1.02 10.07 0.25
CA SER A 186 -0.82 9.31 -0.98
C SER A 186 0.65 9.05 -1.26
N ALA A 187 0.94 8.00 -2.02
CA ALA A 187 2.29 7.79 -2.55
C ALA A 187 2.53 8.65 -3.80
N THR A 188 1.48 8.86 -4.59
CA THR A 188 1.49 9.67 -5.81
C THR A 188 0.37 10.71 -5.77
N ILE A 189 0.56 11.83 -6.46
CA ILE A 189 -0.47 12.87 -6.61
C ILE A 189 -1.01 12.79 -8.04
N SER A 190 -2.00 11.91 -8.23
CA SER A 190 -2.69 11.76 -9.51
C SER A 190 -3.64 12.93 -9.79
N GLN A 191 -4.13 13.03 -11.03
CA GLN A 191 -5.10 14.05 -11.42
C GLN A 191 -6.40 13.94 -10.58
N GLU A 192 -6.82 12.71 -10.24
CA GLU A 192 -8.00 12.45 -9.42
C GLU A 192 -7.80 12.93 -7.98
N VAL A 193 -6.60 12.71 -7.40
CA VAL A 193 -6.24 13.19 -6.06
C VAL A 193 -6.29 14.72 -6.03
N MET A 194 -5.69 15.39 -7.05
CA MET A 194 -5.76 16.83 -7.17
C MET A 194 -7.19 17.34 -7.35
N THR A 195 -8.01 16.61 -8.12
CA THR A 195 -9.43 16.98 -8.28
C THR A 195 -10.17 16.96 -6.94
N VAL A 196 -9.96 15.93 -6.11
CA VAL A 196 -10.54 15.86 -4.76
C VAL A 196 -10.02 17.00 -3.87
N SER A 197 -8.72 17.31 -3.96
CA SER A 197 -8.12 18.44 -3.23
C SER A 197 -8.81 19.76 -3.60
N TRP A 198 -8.84 20.13 -4.87
CA TRP A 198 -9.45 21.38 -5.35
C TRP A 198 -10.95 21.50 -5.05
N MET A 199 -11.67 20.38 -5.05
CA MET A 199 -13.11 20.40 -4.75
C MET A 199 -13.41 20.56 -3.27
N TYR A 200 -12.57 20.03 -2.39
CA TYR A 200 -12.94 19.82 -0.99
C TYR A 200 -11.94 20.35 0.05
N GLN A 201 -10.69 20.61 -0.29
CA GLN A 201 -9.71 21.20 0.65
C GLN A 201 -9.74 22.73 0.60
N ARG A 202 -9.30 23.36 1.70
CA ARG A 202 -9.26 24.82 1.87
C ARG A 202 -7.89 25.19 2.42
N ASP A 203 -7.18 26.06 1.71
CA ASP A 203 -5.84 26.53 2.09
C ASP A 203 -4.94 25.38 2.56
N GLU A 204 -4.92 24.32 1.75
CA GLU A 204 -4.22 23.09 2.05
C GLU A 204 -2.71 23.30 2.16
N VAL A 205 -2.11 22.56 3.08
CA VAL A 205 -0.66 22.50 3.20
C VAL A 205 -0.18 21.30 2.40
N GLU A 206 0.65 21.57 1.40
CA GLU A 206 1.30 20.54 0.62
C GLU A 206 2.58 20.08 1.31
N ILE A 207 2.69 18.77 1.54
CA ILE A 207 3.85 18.13 2.13
C ILE A 207 4.36 17.08 1.15
N THR A 208 5.62 17.17 0.75
CA THR A 208 6.26 16.17 -0.10
C THR A 208 7.49 15.62 0.59
N VAL A 209 7.44 14.34 0.94
CA VAL A 209 8.58 13.62 1.49
C VAL A 209 9.17 12.75 0.37
N GLU A 210 10.34 13.19 -0.10
CA GLU A 210 11.12 12.40 -1.05
C GLU A 210 11.82 11.24 -0.30
N PRO A 211 11.88 10.04 -0.89
CA PRO A 211 12.68 8.96 -0.29
C PRO A 211 14.13 9.41 -0.25
N LYS A 212 14.73 9.44 0.95
CA LYS A 212 16.17 9.68 1.07
C LYS A 212 16.90 8.58 0.30
N GLN A 213 18.01 8.90 -0.37
CA GLN A 213 18.79 7.88 -1.09
C GLN A 213 19.19 6.70 -0.20
N GLN A 214 19.34 6.94 1.12
CA GLN A 214 19.64 5.94 2.14
C GLN A 214 18.42 5.07 2.52
N ASP A 215 17.20 5.52 2.23
CA ASP A 215 15.95 4.81 2.53
C ASP A 215 15.42 4.04 1.31
N LYS A 216 16.10 4.15 0.15
CA LYS A 216 15.76 3.30 -1.00
C LYS A 216 16.04 1.85 -0.62
N PRO A 217 15.04 0.95 -0.78
CA PRO A 217 15.27 -0.46 -0.52
C PRO A 217 16.45 -0.97 -1.34
N ASP A 218 17.36 -1.71 -0.71
CA ASP A 218 18.50 -2.34 -1.40
C ASP A 218 17.99 -3.58 -2.14
N ILE A 219 17.56 -3.38 -3.39
CA ILE A 219 16.96 -4.42 -4.22
C ILE A 219 17.76 -4.58 -5.50
N ASP A 220 18.36 -5.74 -5.66
CA ASP A 220 18.91 -6.14 -6.95
C ASP A 220 17.77 -6.45 -7.93
N GLN A 221 17.78 -5.83 -9.10
CA GLN A 221 16.71 -5.94 -10.06
C GLN A 221 17.20 -6.57 -11.35
N PHE A 222 16.46 -7.59 -11.79
CA PHE A 222 16.84 -8.42 -12.92
C PHE A 222 15.67 -8.60 -13.89
N SER A 223 15.96 -8.80 -15.17
CA SER A 223 15.00 -9.23 -16.17
C SER A 223 15.45 -10.52 -16.84
N LEU A 224 14.49 -11.42 -17.08
CA LEU A 224 14.69 -12.67 -17.82
C LEU A 224 13.82 -12.65 -19.07
N SER A 225 14.47 -12.60 -20.24
CA SER A 225 13.78 -12.63 -21.54
C SER A 225 13.57 -14.08 -21.96
N VAL A 226 12.31 -14.46 -22.16
CA VAL A 226 11.89 -15.83 -22.51
C VAL A 226 10.72 -15.78 -23.49
N THR A 227 10.33 -16.91 -24.06
CA THR A 227 9.06 -16.95 -24.80
C THR A 227 7.86 -16.97 -23.85
N PRO A 228 6.66 -16.54 -24.28
CA PRO A 228 5.46 -16.61 -23.44
C PRO A 228 5.15 -18.00 -22.90
N LEU A 229 5.50 -19.06 -23.63
CA LEU A 229 5.28 -20.44 -23.23
C LEU A 229 6.25 -20.91 -22.15
N GLU A 230 7.44 -20.33 -22.10
CA GLU A 230 8.49 -20.69 -21.13
C GLU A 230 8.38 -19.94 -19.79
N LYS A 231 7.54 -18.90 -19.70
CA LYS A 231 7.45 -18.07 -18.48
C LYS A 231 7.22 -18.89 -17.21
N ALA A 232 6.27 -19.83 -17.21
CA ALA A 232 5.95 -20.65 -16.05
C ALA A 232 7.09 -21.59 -15.67
N GLU A 233 7.71 -22.24 -16.64
CA GLU A 233 8.86 -23.13 -16.43
C GLU A 233 10.08 -22.35 -15.92
N THR A 234 10.37 -21.19 -16.53
CA THR A 234 11.46 -20.32 -16.08
C THR A 234 11.25 -19.82 -14.65
N THR A 235 10.02 -19.44 -14.29
CA THR A 235 9.68 -19.05 -12.92
C THR A 235 9.91 -20.20 -11.94
N LEU A 236 9.47 -21.41 -12.27
CA LEU A 236 9.67 -22.60 -11.47
C LEU A 236 11.16 -22.91 -11.27
N ARG A 237 11.95 -22.87 -12.36
CA ARG A 237 13.38 -23.12 -12.31
C ARG A 237 14.12 -22.06 -11.51
N LEU A 238 13.78 -20.79 -11.67
CA LEU A 238 14.34 -19.69 -10.90
C LEU A 238 14.14 -19.90 -9.40
N ILE A 239 12.92 -20.21 -8.97
CA ILE A 239 12.62 -20.43 -7.56
C ILE A 239 13.43 -21.60 -7.01
N LYS A 240 13.47 -22.73 -7.73
CA LYS A 240 14.17 -23.93 -7.28
C LYS A 240 15.69 -23.76 -7.24
N SER A 241 16.28 -22.99 -8.15
CA SER A 241 17.73 -22.86 -8.26
C SER A 241 18.32 -21.84 -7.31
N GLN A 242 17.57 -20.79 -6.94
CA GLN A 242 18.09 -19.69 -6.12
C GLN A 242 17.88 -19.89 -4.62
N GLY A 243 17.10 -20.91 -4.19
CA GLY A 243 16.92 -21.24 -2.78
C GLY A 243 16.18 -20.20 -1.96
N PHE A 244 15.27 -19.44 -2.58
CA PHE A 244 14.44 -18.47 -1.88
C PHE A 244 13.49 -19.14 -0.89
N GLU A 245 13.42 -18.66 0.34
CA GLU A 245 12.51 -19.15 1.37
C GLU A 245 11.13 -18.51 1.29
N ARG A 246 11.08 -17.20 0.97
CA ARG A 246 9.84 -16.43 0.86
C ARG A 246 9.78 -15.66 -0.45
N VAL A 247 8.83 -16.03 -1.30
CA VAL A 247 8.65 -15.44 -2.63
C VAL A 247 7.27 -14.84 -2.78
N MET A 248 7.19 -13.64 -3.36
CA MET A 248 5.94 -13.05 -3.80
C MET A 248 5.93 -12.90 -5.32
N ILE A 249 4.91 -13.44 -5.98
CA ILE A 249 4.80 -13.44 -7.44
C ILE A 249 3.59 -12.59 -7.85
N PHE A 250 3.79 -11.69 -8.80
CA PHE A 250 2.73 -10.81 -9.29
C PHE A 250 2.30 -11.16 -10.70
N CYS A 251 0.97 -11.29 -10.88
CA CYS A 251 0.30 -11.47 -12.16
C CYS A 251 -0.69 -10.33 -12.41
N ASN A 252 -0.86 -9.91 -13.67
CA ASN A 252 -1.79 -8.83 -14.03
C ASN A 252 -3.26 -9.29 -13.97
N THR A 253 -3.54 -10.60 -14.17
CA THR A 253 -4.90 -11.12 -14.17
C THR A 253 -5.15 -12.20 -13.14
N LYS A 254 -6.40 -12.28 -12.63
CA LYS A 254 -6.83 -13.32 -11.70
C LYS A 254 -6.69 -14.74 -12.25
N HIS A 255 -6.95 -14.91 -13.56
CA HIS A 255 -6.83 -16.22 -14.22
C HIS A 255 -5.38 -16.70 -14.28
N MET A 256 -4.44 -15.79 -14.62
CA MET A 256 -3.02 -16.11 -14.62
C MET A 256 -2.52 -16.41 -13.21
N CYS A 257 -2.95 -15.60 -12.21
CA CYS A 257 -2.63 -15.80 -10.81
C CYS A 257 -3.04 -17.22 -10.33
N GLN A 258 -4.28 -17.65 -10.62
CA GLN A 258 -4.77 -18.99 -10.27
C GLN A 258 -4.00 -20.08 -11.02
N ARG A 259 -3.85 -19.93 -12.34
CA ARG A 259 -3.15 -20.91 -13.19
C ARG A 259 -1.71 -21.12 -12.74
N LEU A 260 -0.95 -20.06 -12.55
CA LEU A 260 0.44 -20.14 -12.12
C LEU A 260 0.56 -20.80 -10.74
N SER A 261 -0.31 -20.45 -9.80
CA SER A 261 -0.33 -21.10 -8.48
C SER A 261 -0.60 -22.60 -8.58
N ASP A 262 -1.51 -23.03 -9.45
CA ASP A 262 -1.82 -24.44 -9.67
C ASP A 262 -0.64 -25.18 -10.34
N ASP A 263 0.06 -24.53 -11.29
CA ASP A 263 1.23 -25.09 -11.94
C ASP A 263 2.40 -25.29 -10.95
N LEU A 264 2.67 -24.29 -10.11
CA LEU A 264 3.72 -24.35 -9.09
C LEU A 264 3.41 -25.43 -8.02
N ARG A 265 2.15 -25.56 -7.60
CA ARG A 265 1.73 -26.62 -6.67
C ARG A 265 1.90 -28.02 -7.26
N ARG A 266 1.53 -28.18 -8.53
CA ARG A 266 1.73 -29.47 -9.25
C ARG A 266 3.21 -29.83 -9.39
N ALA A 267 4.08 -28.82 -9.44
CA ALA A 267 5.54 -29.00 -9.44
C ALA A 267 6.14 -29.23 -8.04
N GLY A 268 5.29 -29.38 -7.00
CA GLY A 268 5.67 -29.70 -5.63
C GLY A 268 6.10 -28.52 -4.77
N LEU A 269 5.81 -27.26 -5.17
CA LEU A 269 6.11 -26.08 -4.35
C LEU A 269 4.95 -25.76 -3.39
N ASP A 270 5.28 -25.32 -2.17
CA ASP A 270 4.31 -24.80 -1.20
C ASP A 270 3.87 -23.39 -1.62
N CYS A 271 2.80 -23.33 -2.38
CA CYS A 271 2.30 -22.15 -3.05
C CYS A 271 0.79 -22.01 -2.86
N ASP A 272 0.33 -20.76 -2.67
CA ASP A 272 -1.09 -20.41 -2.69
C ASP A 272 -1.27 -19.06 -3.39
N CYS A 273 -2.50 -18.67 -3.72
CA CYS A 273 -2.76 -17.42 -4.42
C CYS A 273 -3.82 -16.57 -3.76
N ILE A 274 -3.80 -15.27 -4.08
CA ILE A 274 -4.82 -14.30 -3.70
C ILE A 274 -5.22 -13.44 -4.90
N HIS A 275 -6.52 -13.40 -5.18
CA HIS A 275 -7.11 -12.54 -6.22
C HIS A 275 -8.58 -12.24 -5.88
N GLY A 276 -9.23 -11.40 -6.69
CA GLY A 276 -10.56 -10.86 -6.38
C GLY A 276 -11.67 -11.90 -6.21
N ASP A 277 -11.57 -13.06 -6.85
CA ASP A 277 -12.61 -14.11 -6.79
C ASP A 277 -12.47 -15.03 -5.57
N ILE A 278 -11.37 -14.95 -4.82
CA ILE A 278 -11.16 -15.78 -3.63
C ILE A 278 -12.01 -15.26 -2.47
N LYS A 279 -12.75 -16.17 -1.82
CA LYS A 279 -13.56 -15.85 -0.64
C LYS A 279 -12.68 -15.24 0.46
N GLN A 280 -13.19 -14.22 1.13
CA GLN A 280 -12.45 -13.48 2.14
C GLN A 280 -11.86 -14.37 3.24
N SER A 281 -12.63 -15.32 3.75
CA SER A 281 -12.14 -16.25 4.78
C SER A 281 -10.94 -17.10 4.31
N GLN A 282 -10.93 -17.49 3.04
CA GLN A 282 -9.80 -18.21 2.45
C GLN A 282 -8.60 -17.28 2.27
N ARG A 283 -8.83 -16.05 1.80
CA ARG A 283 -7.79 -15.04 1.65
C ARG A 283 -7.09 -14.72 2.98
N GLU A 284 -7.87 -14.54 4.05
CA GLU A 284 -7.35 -14.32 5.40
C GLU A 284 -6.50 -15.49 5.90
N LYS A 285 -6.93 -16.74 5.66
CA LYS A 285 -6.18 -17.95 6.00
C LYS A 285 -4.85 -18.03 5.23
N THR A 286 -4.89 -17.81 3.91
CA THR A 286 -3.69 -17.80 3.07
C THR A 286 -2.70 -16.74 3.54
N MET A 287 -3.19 -15.52 3.82
CA MET A 287 -2.36 -14.44 4.32
C MET A 287 -1.76 -14.73 5.70
N GLN A 288 -2.55 -15.30 6.59
CA GLN A 288 -2.06 -15.70 7.91
C GLN A 288 -0.95 -16.76 7.81
N ARG A 289 -1.13 -17.79 6.96
CA ARG A 289 -0.09 -18.81 6.71
C ARG A 289 1.18 -18.15 6.16
N TYR A 290 1.05 -17.24 5.20
CA TYR A 290 2.19 -16.55 4.58
C TYR A 290 2.94 -15.67 5.58
N ARG A 291 2.23 -14.88 6.41
CA ARG A 291 2.84 -14.08 7.49
C ARG A 291 3.57 -14.92 8.53
N GLN A 292 3.05 -16.10 8.85
CA GLN A 292 3.65 -17.03 9.80
C GLN A 292 4.81 -17.86 9.23
N GLY A 293 5.20 -17.64 7.96
CA GLY A 293 6.24 -18.44 7.31
C GLY A 293 5.83 -19.90 7.00
N LYS A 294 4.51 -20.20 7.11
CA LYS A 294 3.95 -21.53 6.83
C LYS A 294 3.52 -21.70 5.37
N LEU A 295 3.82 -20.74 4.53
CA LEU A 295 3.59 -20.74 3.09
C LEU A 295 4.78 -20.02 2.47
N ALA A 296 5.51 -20.70 1.60
CA ALA A 296 6.75 -20.18 1.01
C ALA A 296 6.46 -19.21 -0.14
N ILE A 297 5.46 -19.49 -0.97
CA ILE A 297 5.19 -18.74 -2.20
C ILE A 297 3.77 -18.22 -2.20
N LEU A 298 3.63 -16.90 -2.39
CA LEU A 298 2.34 -16.24 -2.58
C LEU A 298 2.24 -15.67 -3.99
N VAL A 299 1.27 -16.12 -4.77
CA VAL A 299 0.94 -15.53 -6.07
C VAL A 299 -0.21 -14.54 -5.90
N ALA A 300 -0.07 -13.32 -6.41
CA ALA A 300 -1.06 -12.27 -6.19
C ALA A 300 -1.31 -11.42 -7.43
N THR A 301 -2.51 -10.85 -7.51
CA THR A 301 -2.75 -9.69 -8.38
C THR A 301 -2.48 -8.40 -7.60
N ASP A 302 -2.17 -7.29 -8.30
CA ASP A 302 -1.93 -5.99 -7.65
C ASP A 302 -3.08 -5.58 -6.73
N VAL A 303 -4.31 -5.69 -7.21
CA VAL A 303 -5.50 -5.35 -6.42
C VAL A 303 -5.61 -6.19 -5.14
N ALA A 304 -5.29 -7.47 -5.23
CA ALA A 304 -5.40 -8.37 -4.08
C ALA A 304 -4.22 -8.25 -3.11
N SER A 305 -3.05 -7.84 -3.59
CA SER A 305 -1.85 -7.64 -2.76
C SER A 305 -1.81 -6.27 -2.09
N ARG A 306 -2.69 -5.36 -2.48
CA ARG A 306 -2.79 -4.02 -1.90
C ARG A 306 -3.24 -4.08 -0.43
N GLY A 307 -2.60 -3.28 0.41
CA GLY A 307 -2.88 -3.25 1.85
C GLY A 307 -2.42 -4.51 2.61
N ILE A 308 -1.66 -5.38 1.96
CA ILE A 308 -1.02 -6.51 2.62
C ILE A 308 0.24 -6.00 3.31
N ASP A 309 0.22 -6.03 4.64
CA ASP A 309 1.40 -5.86 5.45
C ASP A 309 2.21 -7.16 5.43
N VAL A 310 2.92 -7.37 4.33
CA VAL A 310 3.94 -8.39 4.16
C VAL A 310 5.12 -7.71 3.54
N ASP A 311 6.02 -7.38 4.39
CA ASP A 311 7.34 -6.90 4.05
C ASP A 311 8.36 -8.01 4.36
N ASP A 312 9.56 -7.87 3.84
CA ASP A 312 10.66 -8.78 4.13
C ASP A 312 10.50 -10.16 3.45
N VAL A 313 10.10 -10.16 2.16
CA VAL A 313 10.25 -11.33 1.30
C VAL A 313 11.64 -11.34 0.67
N ASP A 314 12.21 -12.52 0.44
CA ASP A 314 13.55 -12.66 -0.15
C ASP A 314 13.54 -12.24 -1.62
N CYS A 315 12.46 -12.56 -2.31
CA CYS A 315 12.35 -12.36 -3.74
C CYS A 315 10.95 -11.90 -4.15
N VAL A 316 10.90 -10.91 -5.02
CA VAL A 316 9.69 -10.53 -5.78
C VAL A 316 9.86 -10.99 -7.24
N ILE A 317 8.86 -11.67 -7.78
CA ILE A 317 8.82 -12.03 -9.20
C ILE A 317 7.64 -11.32 -9.87
N ASN A 318 7.93 -10.43 -10.81
CA ASN A 318 6.93 -9.92 -11.74
C ASN A 318 6.77 -10.94 -12.86
N TYR A 319 5.86 -11.90 -12.69
CA TYR A 319 5.50 -12.85 -13.74
C TYR A 319 4.94 -12.14 -14.96
N ASP A 320 4.11 -11.14 -14.74
CA ASP A 320 3.68 -10.17 -15.76
C ASP A 320 4.24 -8.78 -15.40
N VAL A 321 4.83 -8.11 -16.40
CA VAL A 321 5.23 -6.71 -16.24
C VAL A 321 3.99 -5.87 -15.96
N PRO A 322 3.98 -5.00 -14.95
CA PRO A 322 2.81 -4.20 -14.61
C PRO A 322 2.47 -3.18 -15.70
N GLU A 323 1.19 -2.87 -15.83
CA GLU A 323 0.71 -1.87 -16.81
C GLU A 323 1.10 -0.45 -16.37
N GLU A 324 1.03 -0.16 -15.06
CA GLU A 324 1.39 1.13 -14.48
C GLU A 324 2.80 1.11 -13.87
N ASN A 325 3.55 2.19 -14.06
CA ASN A 325 4.94 2.29 -13.62
C ASN A 325 5.06 2.23 -12.09
N GLU A 326 4.12 2.85 -11.39
CA GLU A 326 4.06 2.90 -9.93
C GLU A 326 3.86 1.51 -9.31
N TYR A 327 3.11 0.64 -9.97
CA TYR A 327 2.89 -0.73 -9.47
C TYR A 327 4.18 -1.52 -9.41
N TYR A 328 5.09 -1.29 -10.34
CA TYR A 328 6.42 -1.91 -10.28
C TYR A 328 7.13 -1.58 -8.97
N VAL A 329 7.20 -0.30 -8.61
CA VAL A 329 7.84 0.17 -7.38
C VAL A 329 7.14 -0.41 -6.15
N HIS A 330 5.81 -0.46 -6.14
CA HIS A 330 5.04 -1.04 -5.05
C HIS A 330 5.22 -2.55 -4.91
N ARG A 331 5.36 -3.28 -6.02
CA ARG A 331 5.61 -4.71 -6.02
C ARG A 331 6.99 -5.03 -5.47
N ILE A 332 8.04 -4.44 -6.03
CA ILE A 332 9.41 -4.73 -5.59
C ILE A 332 9.66 -4.24 -4.17
N GLY A 333 8.98 -3.19 -3.72
CA GLY A 333 9.05 -2.69 -2.35
C GLY A 333 8.54 -3.67 -1.27
N ARG A 334 8.15 -4.91 -1.63
CA ARG A 334 7.88 -6.00 -0.67
C ARG A 334 9.15 -6.68 -0.21
N THR A 335 10.27 -6.45 -0.88
CA THR A 335 11.61 -6.94 -0.51
C THR A 335 12.58 -5.79 -0.23
N GLY A 336 13.76 -6.09 0.25
CA GLY A 336 14.83 -5.10 0.49
C GLY A 336 14.57 -4.15 1.66
N ARG A 337 13.75 -4.54 2.65
CA ARG A 337 13.48 -3.74 3.85
C ARG A 337 14.28 -4.20 5.07
N ALA A 338 14.24 -3.41 6.15
CA ALA A 338 14.89 -3.72 7.42
C ALA A 338 16.41 -4.00 7.30
N LYS A 339 17.11 -3.32 6.38
CA LYS A 339 18.56 -3.50 6.11
C LYS A 339 18.92 -4.88 5.54
N ARG A 340 17.95 -5.62 5.00
CA ARG A 340 18.21 -6.84 4.23
C ARG A 340 18.22 -6.53 2.75
N LYS A 341 19.13 -7.15 2.02
CA LYS A 341 19.18 -7.07 0.56
C LYS A 341 18.09 -7.96 -0.02
N GLY A 342 17.29 -7.41 -0.96
CA GLY A 342 16.25 -8.12 -1.65
C GLY A 342 16.57 -8.36 -3.12
N SER A 343 15.80 -9.22 -3.78
CA SER A 343 15.90 -9.46 -5.22
C SER A 343 14.54 -9.31 -5.90
N ALA A 344 14.53 -8.72 -7.09
CA ALA A 344 13.33 -8.62 -7.93
C ALA A 344 13.62 -9.10 -9.34
N TYR A 345 12.81 -10.02 -9.85
CA TYR A 345 12.93 -10.56 -11.19
C TYR A 345 11.68 -10.24 -12.01
N SER A 346 11.88 -9.75 -13.24
CA SER A 346 10.79 -9.52 -14.21
C SER A 346 10.91 -10.50 -15.36
N ILE A 347 9.87 -11.33 -15.55
CA ILE A 347 9.83 -12.33 -16.64
C ILE A 347 9.21 -11.68 -17.87
N VAL A 348 10.03 -11.46 -18.87
CA VAL A 348 9.65 -10.74 -20.10
C VAL A 348 9.39 -11.75 -21.22
N GLY A 349 8.14 -11.87 -21.64
CA GLY A 349 7.72 -12.87 -22.63
C GLY A 349 7.63 -12.36 -24.07
N ASN A 350 7.66 -11.04 -24.29
CA ASN A 350 7.47 -10.43 -25.60
C ASN A 350 8.03 -9.00 -25.66
N PHE A 351 8.07 -8.44 -26.87
CA PHE A 351 8.59 -7.09 -27.10
C PHE A 351 7.79 -5.97 -26.38
N PRO A 352 6.44 -5.96 -26.36
CA PRO A 352 5.68 -4.97 -25.58
C PRO A 352 6.03 -4.97 -24.09
N GLU A 353 6.17 -6.14 -23.45
CA GLU A 353 6.59 -6.26 -22.06
C GLU A 353 8.00 -5.70 -21.84
N LYS A 354 8.92 -5.96 -22.78
CA LYS A 354 10.28 -5.39 -22.74
C LYS A 354 10.25 -3.87 -22.81
N ALA A 355 9.52 -3.31 -23.79
CA ALA A 355 9.39 -1.88 -23.95
C ALA A 355 8.78 -1.21 -22.69
N LYS A 356 7.77 -1.85 -22.09
CA LYS A 356 7.17 -1.39 -20.82
C LYS A 356 8.15 -1.44 -19.68
N LEU A 357 8.95 -2.50 -19.54
CA LEU A 357 9.96 -2.60 -18.50
C LEU A 357 11.06 -1.54 -18.65
N ASP A 358 11.45 -1.19 -19.89
CA ASP A 358 12.41 -0.13 -20.16
C ASP A 358 11.82 1.28 -19.84
N GLU A 359 10.52 1.48 -20.05
CA GLU A 359 9.80 2.69 -19.59
C GLU A 359 9.79 2.79 -18.06
N ILE A 360 9.48 1.69 -17.38
CA ILE A 360 9.49 1.60 -15.90
C ILE A 360 10.89 1.91 -15.35
N ALA A 361 11.95 1.36 -15.95
CA ALA A 361 13.32 1.63 -15.53
C ALA A 361 13.67 3.12 -15.62
N LYS A 362 13.24 3.79 -16.69
CA LYS A 362 13.41 5.25 -16.85
C LYS A 362 12.60 6.05 -15.84
N PHE A 363 11.35 5.65 -15.59
CA PHE A 363 10.45 6.32 -14.65
C PHE A 363 10.98 6.22 -13.20
N SER A 364 11.38 5.03 -12.79
CA SER A 364 11.81 4.75 -11.41
C SER A 364 13.26 5.13 -11.11
N GLY A 365 14.07 5.33 -12.17
CA GLY A 365 15.52 5.53 -12.05
C GLY A 365 16.28 4.29 -11.57
N TYR A 366 15.66 3.11 -11.64
CA TYR A 366 16.28 1.84 -11.29
C TYR A 366 17.07 1.24 -12.47
N THR A 367 18.15 0.54 -12.15
CA THR A 367 18.88 -0.28 -13.11
C THR A 367 18.40 -1.72 -13.04
N ILE A 368 17.77 -2.21 -14.11
CA ILE A 368 17.29 -3.59 -14.24
C ILE A 368 18.29 -4.34 -15.11
N LYS A 369 19.02 -5.29 -14.54
CA LYS A 369 20.06 -6.05 -15.24
C LYS A 369 19.43 -7.19 -16.05
N PRO A 370 19.70 -7.27 -17.37
CA PRO A 370 19.25 -8.41 -18.17
C PRO A 370 20.08 -9.66 -17.79
N MET A 371 19.37 -10.76 -17.51
CA MET A 371 19.98 -12.02 -17.09
C MET A 371 19.45 -13.17 -17.94
N LYS A 372 20.24 -14.23 -18.06
CA LYS A 372 19.85 -15.50 -18.65
C LYS A 372 19.92 -16.60 -17.59
N LEU A 373 18.87 -17.40 -17.49
CA LEU A 373 18.81 -18.56 -16.60
C LEU A 373 19.28 -19.82 -17.36
N GLY A 374 20.45 -20.33 -17.00
CA GLY A 374 21.02 -21.56 -17.54
C GLY A 374 20.18 -22.80 -17.24
N ALA A 375 20.40 -23.89 -17.95
CA ALA A 375 19.72 -25.17 -17.70
C ALA A 375 20.07 -25.76 -16.31
N ASP A 376 21.23 -25.45 -15.81
CA ASP A 376 21.74 -25.81 -14.49
C ASP A 376 21.24 -24.87 -13.35
N GLY A 377 20.44 -23.84 -13.70
CA GLY A 377 19.93 -22.86 -12.75
C GLY A 377 20.89 -21.71 -12.47
N SER A 378 22.04 -21.62 -13.14
CA SER A 378 22.96 -20.49 -13.03
C SER A 378 22.36 -19.22 -13.68
N LEU A 379 22.63 -18.07 -13.07
CA LEU A 379 22.26 -16.76 -13.62
C LEU A 379 23.50 -16.09 -14.20
N THR A 380 23.46 -15.77 -15.50
CA THR A 380 24.53 -15.06 -16.19
C THR A 380 24.00 -13.75 -16.77
N GLU A 381 24.80 -12.69 -16.78
CA GLU A 381 24.40 -11.45 -17.45
C GLU A 381 24.24 -11.68 -18.96
N GLU A 382 23.15 -11.18 -19.51
CA GLU A 382 22.94 -11.20 -20.96
C GLU A 382 23.70 -10.03 -21.58
N GLU A 383 24.69 -10.31 -22.42
CA GLU A 383 25.39 -9.26 -23.14
C GLU A 383 24.40 -8.51 -24.03
N THR A 384 24.11 -7.25 -23.68
CA THR A 384 23.31 -6.37 -24.53
C THR A 384 24.12 -6.04 -25.78
N ALA A 385 23.77 -6.65 -26.90
CA ALA A 385 24.34 -6.24 -28.18
C ALA A 385 24.14 -4.73 -28.37
N PRO A 386 25.19 -3.97 -28.75
CA PRO A 386 25.06 -2.53 -28.93
C PRO A 386 23.97 -2.25 -29.99
N VAL A 387 23.00 -1.40 -29.60
CA VAL A 387 21.92 -0.96 -30.53
C VAL A 387 22.58 -0.33 -31.74
N ALA A 388 22.53 -1.01 -32.87
CA ALA A 388 23.05 -0.48 -34.12
C ALA A 388 22.36 0.87 -34.44
N PRO A 389 23.09 1.92 -34.78
CA PRO A 389 22.50 3.23 -35.06
C PRO A 389 21.48 3.11 -36.20
N VAL A 390 20.25 3.53 -35.95
CA VAL A 390 19.18 3.57 -36.93
C VAL A 390 19.61 4.48 -38.05
N LYS A 391 19.95 3.92 -39.24
CA LYS A 391 20.26 4.71 -40.44
C LYS A 391 19.04 5.54 -40.79
N PRO A 392 19.17 6.87 -41.02
CA PRO A 392 18.05 7.70 -41.41
C PRO A 392 17.48 7.20 -42.75
N ARG A 393 16.17 6.94 -42.78
CA ARG A 393 15.46 6.59 -44.02
C ARG A 393 15.68 7.70 -45.05
N ARG A 394 16.36 7.38 -46.15
CA ARG A 394 16.47 8.26 -47.32
C ARG A 394 15.05 8.59 -47.80
N ARG A 395 14.66 9.86 -47.72
CA ARG A 395 13.48 10.35 -48.43
C ARG A 395 13.72 10.17 -49.92
N PHE A 396 12.93 9.35 -50.56
CA PHE A 396 12.81 9.38 -52.02
C PHE A 396 12.15 10.71 -52.40
N ARG A 397 12.81 11.40 -53.37
CA ARG A 397 12.25 12.56 -54.05
C ARG A 397 11.29 12.08 -55.13
#